data_f7bed95bd2377f2ffaf8950924fdbbe7
#
_entry.id   f7bed95bd2377f2ffaf8950924fdbbe7
#
_cell.length_a   1.000
_cell.length_b   1.000
_cell.length_c   1.000
_cell.angle_alpha   90.00
_cell.angle_beta   90.00
_cell.angle_gamma   90.00
#
_symmetry.space_group_name_H-M   'P 1'
#
loop_
_entity.id
_entity.type
_entity.pdbx_description
1 polymer ?
#
loop_
_entity_poly.entity_id
_entity_poly.type
_entity_poly.pdbx_seq_one_letter_code
_entity_poly.pdbx_strand_id
1 'polypeptide(L)'
;LVALNYGGKDEILTAAKRLARDYKEGKVDLDGFTEDDFDNYLYTKGIPPVDLIIRPSGEQRTSNFLIWQGAYAELLFMDVLWPDFSKKDLIAACDEYARRNRRFGGL
;
A
#
# COMPACT_ATOMS: atom_id res chain seq x y z
N LEU A 1 5.59 -10.14 -5.48
CA LEU A 1 5.72 -10.09 -4.02
C LEU A 1 4.54 -10.78 -3.36
N VAL A 2 4.79 -11.70 -2.44
CA VAL A 2 3.77 -12.35 -1.64
C VAL A 2 3.98 -11.93 -0.18
N ALA A 3 2.91 -11.49 0.48
CA ALA A 3 2.96 -11.07 1.88
C ALA A 3 2.30 -12.14 2.75
N LEU A 4 3.04 -12.64 3.74
CA LEU A 4 2.56 -13.61 4.73
C LEU A 4 2.63 -12.97 6.11
N ASN A 5 1.58 -13.15 6.92
CA ASN A 5 1.48 -12.53 8.24
C ASN A 5 1.72 -11.02 8.21
N TYR A 6 1.23 -10.36 7.17
CA TYR A 6 1.47 -8.95 6.97
C TYR A 6 0.48 -8.10 7.78
N GLY A 7 0.98 -7.01 8.35
CA GLY A 7 0.16 -5.98 8.96
C GLY A 7 0.79 -4.60 8.74
N GLY A 8 0.01 -3.65 8.22
CA GLY A 8 0.52 -2.32 7.87
C GLY A 8 1.01 -1.54 9.09
N LYS A 9 0.33 -1.63 10.21
CA LYS A 9 0.78 -0.95 11.44
C LYS A 9 2.11 -1.51 11.92
N ASP A 10 2.29 -2.83 11.87
CA ASP A 10 3.55 -3.47 12.24
C ASP A 10 4.68 -3.08 11.28
N GLU A 11 4.39 -3.04 10.00
CA GLU A 11 5.38 -2.59 9.00
C GLU A 11 5.85 -1.16 9.30
N ILE A 12 4.92 -0.25 9.55
CA ILE A 12 5.24 1.14 9.85
C ILE A 12 6.06 1.26 11.13
N LEU A 13 5.68 0.53 12.18
CA LEU A 13 6.42 0.54 13.44
C LEU A 13 7.84 0.01 13.25
N THR A 14 8.00 -1.09 12.51
CA THR A 14 9.30 -1.67 12.19
C THR A 14 10.16 -0.67 11.42
N ALA A 15 9.57 0.00 10.42
CA ALA A 15 10.27 1.04 9.65
C ALA A 15 10.71 2.21 10.55
N ALA A 16 9.85 2.67 11.45
CA ALA A 16 10.17 3.74 12.38
C ALA A 16 11.33 3.36 13.30
N LYS A 17 11.36 2.13 13.80
CA LYS A 17 12.46 1.65 14.64
C LYS A 17 13.78 1.61 13.87
N ARG A 18 13.76 1.17 12.62
CA ARG A 18 14.96 1.15 11.77
C ARG A 18 15.46 2.56 11.48
N LEU A 19 14.57 3.49 11.20
CA LEU A 19 14.91 4.90 11.00
C LEU A 19 15.55 5.49 12.27
N ALA A 20 14.98 5.20 13.43
CA ALA A 20 15.53 5.69 14.70
C ALA A 20 16.95 5.15 14.95
N ARG A 21 17.21 3.89 14.62
CA ARG A 21 18.55 3.31 14.72
C ARG A 21 19.53 3.98 13.77
N ASP A 22 19.12 4.21 12.53
CA ASP A 22 19.96 4.88 11.54
C ASP A 22 20.28 6.30 11.94
N TYR A 23 19.31 7.00 12.51
CA TYR A 23 19.54 8.33 13.05
C TYR A 23 20.55 8.30 14.20
N LYS A 24 20.40 7.38 15.15
CA LYS A 24 21.32 7.22 16.28
C LYS A 24 22.75 6.93 15.82
N GLU A 25 22.88 6.15 14.73
CA GLU A 25 24.19 5.79 14.16
C GLU A 25 24.76 6.85 13.20
N GLY A 26 24.08 7.98 13.03
CA GLY A 26 24.52 9.05 12.16
C GLY A 26 24.39 8.77 10.67
N LYS A 27 23.58 7.77 10.29
CA LYS A 27 23.42 7.35 8.90
C LYS A 27 22.36 8.16 8.14
N VAL A 28 21.55 8.93 8.84
CA VAL A 28 20.46 9.70 8.24
C VAL A 28 20.39 11.07 8.90
N ASP A 29 20.11 12.09 8.08
CA ASP A 29 19.83 13.45 8.54
C ASP A 29 18.31 13.65 8.41
N LEU A 30 17.65 14.00 9.51
CA LEU A 30 16.20 14.22 9.51
C LEU A 30 15.82 15.55 8.88
N ASP A 31 16.75 16.51 8.80
CA ASP A 31 16.49 17.74 8.07
C ASP A 31 16.40 17.42 6.57
N GLY A 32 15.27 17.74 5.96
CA GLY A 32 15.02 17.40 4.56
C GLY A 32 14.58 15.96 4.30
N PHE A 33 14.38 15.17 5.36
CA PHE A 33 13.84 13.80 5.22
C PHE A 33 12.40 13.84 4.72
N THR A 34 12.12 13.07 3.67
CA THR A 34 10.83 13.10 2.96
C THR A 34 10.05 11.80 3.12
N GLU A 35 8.77 11.82 2.68
CA GLU A 35 7.96 10.62 2.61
C GLU A 35 8.60 9.57 1.70
N ASP A 36 9.19 9.99 0.57
CA ASP A 36 9.88 9.09 -0.34
C ASP A 36 11.10 8.44 0.33
N ASP A 37 11.80 9.17 1.19
CA ASP A 37 12.90 8.60 1.96
C ASP A 37 12.41 7.53 2.93
N PHE A 38 11.24 7.73 3.53
CA PHE A 38 10.64 6.74 4.42
C PHE A 38 10.25 5.45 3.68
N ASP A 39 9.86 5.55 2.42
CA ASP A 39 9.53 4.38 1.61
C ASP A 39 10.68 3.36 1.56
N ASN A 40 11.92 3.83 1.70
CA ASN A 40 13.09 2.94 1.72
C ASN A 40 13.18 2.06 2.97
N TYR A 41 12.41 2.36 4.01
CA TYR A 41 12.34 1.55 5.23
C TYR A 41 11.20 0.54 5.20
N LEU A 42 10.33 0.62 4.21
CA LEU A 42 9.19 -0.28 4.08
C LEU A 42 9.57 -1.58 3.36
N TYR A 43 8.75 -2.61 3.54
CA TYR A 43 8.95 -3.91 2.89
C TYR A 43 8.81 -3.83 1.37
N THR A 44 8.14 -2.80 0.89
CA THR A 44 7.90 -2.54 -0.54
C THR A 44 8.97 -1.67 -1.19
N LYS A 45 10.11 -1.50 -0.55
CA LYS A 45 11.23 -0.75 -1.13
C LYS A 45 11.55 -1.24 -2.54
N GLY A 46 11.62 -0.31 -3.49
CA GLY A 46 11.93 -0.62 -4.87
C GLY A 46 10.75 -1.11 -5.71
N ILE A 47 9.58 -1.27 -5.10
CA ILE A 47 8.35 -1.62 -5.82
C ILE A 47 7.63 -0.33 -6.19
N PRO A 48 7.05 -0.24 -7.41
CA PRO A 48 6.31 0.96 -7.81
C PRO A 48 5.16 1.29 -6.86
N PRO A 49 4.73 2.56 -6.79
CA PRO A 49 3.59 2.95 -5.96
C PRO A 49 2.34 2.14 -6.26
N VAL A 50 1.50 1.95 -5.24
CA VAL A 50 0.24 1.23 -5.39
C VAL A 50 -0.80 2.17 -6.00
N ASP A 51 -1.37 1.79 -7.12
CA ASP A 51 -2.42 2.55 -7.80
C ASP A 51 -3.82 2.03 -7.48
N LEU A 52 -3.94 0.73 -7.32
CA LEU A 52 -5.23 0.06 -7.11
C LEU A 52 -5.08 -1.07 -6.09
N ILE A 53 -5.95 -1.10 -5.11
CA ILE A 53 -6.10 -2.22 -4.19
C ILE A 53 -7.44 -2.89 -4.47
N ILE A 54 -7.40 -4.17 -4.81
CA ILE A 54 -8.59 -4.97 -5.06
C ILE A 54 -8.82 -5.86 -3.85
N ARG A 55 -10.01 -5.80 -3.29
CA ARG A 55 -10.41 -6.68 -2.20
C ARG A 55 -11.66 -7.48 -2.59
N PRO A 56 -11.51 -8.77 -2.90
CA PRO A 56 -12.63 -9.66 -3.14
C PRO A 56 -13.41 -10.01 -1.86
N SER A 57 -14.43 -10.86 -1.99
CA SER A 57 -15.21 -11.45 -0.91
C SER A 57 -16.19 -10.49 -0.21
N GLY A 58 -16.54 -9.38 -0.85
CA GLY A 58 -17.55 -8.46 -0.33
C GLY A 58 -17.15 -7.65 0.90
N GLU A 59 -15.91 -7.78 1.36
CA GLU A 59 -15.41 -7.01 2.50
C GLU A 59 -15.08 -5.58 2.09
N GLN A 60 -15.57 -4.61 2.85
CA GLN A 60 -15.42 -3.19 2.50
C GLN A 60 -14.53 -2.45 3.52
N ARG A 61 -13.37 -3.04 3.82
CA ARG A 61 -12.38 -2.46 4.71
C ARG A 61 -10.99 -2.85 4.27
N THR A 62 -9.99 -2.07 4.64
CA THR A 62 -8.59 -2.37 4.30
C THR A 62 -7.96 -3.38 5.24
N SER A 63 -8.48 -3.50 6.46
CA SER A 63 -8.02 -4.45 7.49
C SER A 63 -6.51 -4.42 7.68
N ASN A 64 -5.95 -3.23 7.84
CA ASN A 64 -4.52 -3.05 8.12
C ASN A 64 -3.60 -3.44 6.94
N PHE A 65 -4.14 -3.48 5.71
CA PHE A 65 -3.37 -3.85 4.53
C PHE A 65 -2.84 -2.60 3.82
N LEU A 66 -1.53 -2.51 3.69
CA LEU A 66 -0.82 -1.44 2.95
C LEU A 66 -1.30 -0.03 3.34
N ILE A 67 -1.35 0.26 4.64
CA ILE A 67 -1.86 1.55 5.15
C ILE A 67 -1.07 2.72 4.57
N TRP A 68 0.24 2.63 4.58
CA TRP A 68 1.10 3.68 4.04
C TRP A 68 1.04 3.72 2.52
N GLN A 69 1.31 2.59 1.89
CA GLN A 69 1.41 2.51 0.43
C GLN A 69 0.08 2.76 -0.27
N GLY A 70 -1.02 2.45 0.40
CA GLY A 70 -2.36 2.60 -0.15
C GLY A 70 -3.02 3.95 0.11
N ALA A 71 -2.28 4.93 0.66
CA ALA A 71 -2.86 6.20 1.10
C ALA A 71 -3.64 6.94 0.00
N TYR A 72 -3.16 6.88 -1.24
CA TYR A 72 -3.80 7.50 -2.39
C TYR A 72 -4.26 6.50 -3.44
N ALA A 73 -4.17 5.20 -3.15
CA ALA A 73 -4.62 4.17 -4.07
C ALA A 73 -6.14 4.16 -4.18
N GLU A 74 -6.64 3.80 -5.35
CA GLU A 74 -8.04 3.50 -5.50
C GLU A 74 -8.37 2.17 -4.82
N LEU A 75 -9.54 2.09 -4.18
CA LEU A 75 -10.00 0.88 -3.52
C LEU A 75 -11.17 0.30 -4.30
N LEU A 76 -11.06 -0.97 -4.67
CA LEU A 76 -12.14 -1.65 -5.37
C LEU A 76 -12.54 -2.89 -4.57
N PHE A 77 -13.77 -2.88 -4.08
CA PHE A 77 -14.35 -3.99 -3.35
C PHE A 77 -15.23 -4.79 -4.29
N MET A 78 -14.98 -6.09 -4.39
CA MET A 78 -15.71 -6.99 -5.30
C MET A 78 -16.38 -8.10 -4.50
N ASP A 79 -17.59 -8.49 -4.93
CA ASP A 79 -18.36 -9.53 -4.25
C ASP A 79 -17.86 -10.95 -4.56
N VAL A 80 -17.05 -11.11 -5.60
CA VAL A 80 -16.52 -12.42 -5.96
C VAL A 80 -15.67 -12.99 -4.83
N LEU A 81 -15.87 -14.25 -4.47
CA LEU A 81 -15.07 -14.93 -3.47
C LEU A 81 -13.66 -15.15 -3.99
N TRP A 82 -12.67 -15.05 -3.11
CA TRP A 82 -11.25 -15.13 -3.50
C TRP A 82 -10.92 -16.39 -4.33
N PRO A 83 -11.42 -17.60 -3.96
CA PRO A 83 -11.12 -18.77 -4.78
C PRO A 83 -11.71 -18.74 -6.19
N ASP A 84 -12.76 -17.93 -6.40
CA ASP A 84 -13.43 -17.78 -7.68
C ASP A 84 -12.94 -16.59 -8.49
N PHE A 85 -11.98 -15.82 -7.95
CA PHE A 85 -11.41 -14.67 -8.63
C PHE A 85 -10.65 -15.11 -9.88
N SER A 86 -11.06 -14.60 -11.02
CA SER A 86 -10.56 -15.03 -12.33
C SER A 86 -9.91 -13.86 -13.08
N LYS A 87 -9.31 -14.18 -14.23
CA LYS A 87 -8.78 -13.18 -15.16
C LYS A 87 -9.85 -12.16 -15.57
N LYS A 88 -11.09 -12.63 -15.76
CA LYS A 88 -12.22 -11.75 -16.11
C LYS A 88 -12.47 -10.71 -15.03
N ASP A 89 -12.40 -11.11 -13.77
CA ASP A 89 -12.57 -10.20 -12.63
C ASP A 89 -11.42 -9.18 -12.57
N LEU A 90 -10.19 -9.60 -12.84
CA LEU A 90 -9.05 -8.71 -12.89
C LEU A 90 -9.19 -7.68 -14.01
N ILE A 91 -9.62 -8.08 -15.19
CA ILE A 91 -9.87 -7.18 -16.31
C ILE A 91 -10.96 -6.17 -15.95
N ALA A 92 -12.05 -6.62 -15.33
CA ALA A 92 -13.13 -5.74 -14.88
C ALA A 92 -12.63 -4.72 -13.86
N ALA A 93 -11.75 -5.13 -12.95
CA ALA A 93 -11.14 -4.23 -11.96
C ALA A 93 -10.26 -3.16 -12.63
N CYS A 94 -9.46 -3.54 -13.61
CA CYS A 94 -8.62 -2.61 -14.36
C CYS A 94 -9.47 -1.62 -15.17
N ASP A 95 -10.57 -2.08 -15.77
CA ASP A 95 -11.49 -1.21 -16.51
C ASP A 95 -12.16 -0.19 -15.57
N GLU A 96 -12.54 -0.63 -14.37
CA GLU A 96 -13.11 0.27 -13.36
C GLU A 96 -12.09 1.32 -12.92
N TYR A 97 -10.85 0.92 -12.70
CA TYR A 97 -9.77 1.84 -12.36
C TYR A 97 -9.58 2.89 -13.48
N ALA A 98 -9.59 2.47 -14.73
CA ALA A 98 -9.41 3.36 -15.87
C ALA A 98 -10.52 4.42 -15.98
N ARG A 99 -11.73 4.11 -15.48
CA ARG A 99 -12.85 5.06 -15.49
C ARG A 99 -12.81 6.05 -14.34
N ARG A 100 -12.04 5.78 -13.29
CA ARG A 100 -11.98 6.64 -12.11
C ARG A 100 -11.04 7.83 -12.33
N ASN A 101 -11.40 8.96 -11.72
CA ASN A 101 -10.57 10.15 -11.75
C ASN A 101 -9.85 10.29 -10.40
N ARG A 102 -8.56 10.01 -10.39
CA ARG A 102 -7.73 10.10 -9.18
C ARG A 102 -7.43 11.56 -8.85
N ARG A 103 -7.63 11.93 -7.58
CA ARG A 103 -7.41 13.30 -7.09
C ARG A 103 -6.20 13.43 -6.17
N PHE A 104 -5.59 12.34 -5.72
CA PHE A 104 -4.41 12.33 -4.84
C PHE A 104 -4.57 13.24 -3.61
N GLY A 105 -5.78 13.23 -3.00
CA GLY A 105 -6.10 14.09 -1.87
C GLY A 105 -6.56 15.49 -2.23
N GLY A 106 -6.64 15.85 -3.50
CA GLY A 106 -7.20 17.12 -3.97
C GLY A 106 -8.73 17.15 -3.96
N LEU A 107 -9.30 18.34 -4.00
CA LEU A 107 -10.76 18.52 -4.02
C LEU A 107 -11.35 18.58 -5.43
#